data_b64e38fabf79ab33d03c0f1a93b2711b
#
_entry.id   b64e38fabf79ab33d03c0f1a93b2711b
#
_cell.length_a   1.000
_cell.length_b   1.000
_cell.length_c   1.000
_cell.angle_alpha   90.00
_cell.angle_beta   90.00
_cell.angle_gamma   90.00
#
_symmetry.space_group_name_H-M   'P 1'
#
loop_
_entity.id
_entity.type
_entity.pdbx_description
1 polymer ?
#
loop_
_entity_poly.entity_id
_entity_poly.type
_entity_poly.pdbx_seq_one_letter_code
_entity_poly.pdbx_strand_id
1 'polypeptide(L)'
;SVRLTEIGSSVIDPSSVKMFVSVDGGPAVEQTLTNIAGLLFEGALPAVDCPTPVSFYVQASLTTGAIYRDPPAAPAVEFDLIAAEGVETSYLSAMEEGEAGWTTAAEAGTTAGFWELADPNGTLSGGAIANPEDDASAGAENINCWMTQNGDLGGTAGSADLDGGPVTLYSSVLDLDGSDGTVSFARWFYCSDE
;
A
#
# COMPACT_ATOMS: atom_id res chain seq x y z
N SER A 1 -7.85 11.49 -5.42
CA SER A 1 -8.03 12.29 -4.17
C SER A 1 -6.85 12.10 -3.23
N VAL A 2 -6.58 13.08 -2.39
CA VAL A 2 -5.50 13.08 -1.39
C VAL A 2 -6.12 13.29 -0.01
N ARG A 3 -5.83 12.39 0.93
CA ARG A 3 -6.23 12.51 2.34
C ARG A 3 -4.98 12.76 3.18
N LEU A 4 -5.02 13.81 4.00
CA LEU A 4 -3.97 14.11 4.97
C LEU A 4 -4.41 13.70 6.38
N THR A 5 -3.45 13.27 7.19
CA THR A 5 -3.68 12.90 8.59
C THR A 5 -2.75 13.69 9.48
N GLU A 6 -3.29 14.33 10.49
CA GLU A 6 -2.52 15.00 11.53
C GLU A 6 -2.02 13.98 12.54
N ILE A 7 -0.75 14.09 12.92
CA ILE A 7 -0.12 13.21 13.90
C ILE A 7 0.34 14.04 15.11
N GLY A 8 -0.06 13.61 16.29
CA GLY A 8 0.26 14.29 17.53
C GLY A 8 -0.44 15.66 17.63
N SER A 9 0.32 16.71 17.95
CA SER A 9 -0.17 18.09 18.07
C SER A 9 0.06 18.94 16.82
N SER A 10 0.49 18.32 15.71
CA SER A 10 0.73 19.01 14.45
C SER A 10 -0.59 19.35 13.78
N VAL A 11 -0.77 20.61 13.38
CA VAL A 11 -1.97 21.10 12.69
C VAL A 11 -1.58 21.54 11.29
N ILE A 12 -2.22 20.94 10.29
CA ILE A 12 -2.02 21.26 8.87
C ILE A 12 -2.79 22.54 8.53
N ASP A 13 -2.16 23.43 7.78
CA ASP A 13 -2.86 24.53 7.11
C ASP A 13 -3.53 24.02 5.85
N PRO A 14 -4.87 23.88 5.80
CA PRO A 14 -5.55 23.33 4.63
C PRO A 14 -5.38 24.18 3.37
N SER A 15 -5.10 25.46 3.50
CA SER A 15 -4.88 26.36 2.36
C SER A 15 -3.51 26.20 1.71
N SER A 16 -2.59 25.50 2.38
CA SER A 16 -1.23 25.25 1.92
C SER A 16 -1.08 23.97 1.10
N VAL A 17 -2.12 23.16 1.01
CA VAL A 17 -2.06 21.85 0.33
C VAL A 17 -2.00 22.03 -1.16
N LYS A 18 -0.93 21.49 -1.77
CA LYS A 18 -0.62 21.62 -3.19
C LYS A 18 -0.20 20.29 -3.77
N MET A 19 -0.50 20.10 -5.04
CA MET A 19 0.06 19.01 -5.85
C MET A 19 0.95 19.62 -6.94
N PHE A 20 2.07 18.98 -7.18
CA PHE A 20 2.99 19.36 -8.25
C PHE A 20 3.07 18.20 -9.22
N VAL A 21 2.92 18.46 -10.50
CA VAL A 21 2.85 17.44 -11.55
C VAL A 21 3.90 17.75 -12.61
N SER A 22 4.68 16.75 -12.98
CA SER A 22 5.62 16.73 -14.08
C SER A 22 5.08 15.84 -15.20
N VAL A 23 5.17 16.29 -16.44
CA VAL A 23 4.77 15.54 -17.63
C VAL A 23 6.01 15.31 -18.48
N ASP A 24 6.25 14.08 -18.90
CA ASP A 24 7.36 13.66 -19.76
C ASP A 24 8.75 14.16 -19.23
N GLY A 25 8.95 14.07 -17.92
CA GLY A 25 10.18 14.51 -17.25
C GLY A 25 10.39 16.03 -17.29
N GLY A 26 9.37 16.80 -17.65
CA GLY A 26 9.41 18.26 -17.63
C GLY A 26 9.40 18.84 -16.21
N PRO A 27 9.45 20.16 -16.06
CA PRO A 27 9.42 20.79 -14.74
C PRO A 27 8.08 20.56 -14.04
N ALA A 28 8.12 20.36 -12.72
CA ALA A 28 6.92 20.21 -11.91
C ALA A 28 6.10 21.51 -11.91
N VAL A 29 4.83 21.39 -12.22
CA VAL A 29 3.87 22.50 -12.28
C VAL A 29 2.83 22.31 -11.17
N GLU A 30 2.59 23.38 -10.42
CA GLU A 30 1.58 23.40 -9.37
C GLU A 30 0.17 23.20 -9.96
N GLN A 31 -0.57 22.22 -9.42
CA GLN A 31 -1.96 21.96 -9.72
C GLN A 31 -2.84 22.35 -8.52
N THR A 32 -3.98 22.96 -8.84
CA THR A 32 -4.94 23.35 -7.82
C THR A 32 -5.64 22.11 -7.24
N LEU A 33 -5.65 22.01 -5.92
CA LEU A 33 -6.46 21.04 -5.18
C LEU A 33 -7.68 21.72 -4.58
N THR A 34 -8.83 21.07 -4.68
CA THR A 34 -10.08 21.52 -4.05
C THR A 34 -10.27 20.74 -2.74
N ASN A 35 -10.44 21.44 -1.65
CA ASN A 35 -10.84 20.80 -0.39
C ASN A 35 -12.29 20.33 -0.47
N ILE A 36 -12.53 19.04 -0.29
CA ILE A 36 -13.85 18.44 -0.36
C ILE A 36 -14.49 18.35 1.02
N ALA A 37 -13.71 17.87 2.03
CA ALA A 37 -14.18 17.74 3.41
C ALA A 37 -13.00 17.56 4.36
N GLY A 38 -12.90 18.37 5.40
CA GLY A 38 -11.82 18.29 6.38
C GLY A 38 -10.45 18.35 5.71
N LEU A 39 -9.64 17.30 5.84
CA LEU A 39 -8.33 17.18 5.21
C LEU A 39 -8.35 16.25 3.97
N LEU A 40 -9.48 16.16 3.29
CA LEU A 40 -9.61 15.46 2.01
C LEU A 40 -9.62 16.47 0.86
N PHE A 41 -8.76 16.27 -0.10
CA PHE A 41 -8.58 17.13 -1.26
C PHE A 41 -8.74 16.35 -2.57
N GLU A 42 -9.16 17.03 -3.62
CA GLU A 42 -9.27 16.49 -4.97
C GLU A 42 -8.65 17.43 -5.98
N GLY A 43 -7.99 16.89 -6.98
CA GLY A 43 -7.44 17.60 -8.11
C GLY A 43 -7.44 16.72 -9.35
N ALA A 44 -7.43 17.37 -10.52
CA ALA A 44 -7.30 16.69 -11.79
C ALA A 44 -5.83 16.66 -12.23
N LEU A 45 -5.38 15.53 -12.74
CA LEU A 45 -4.12 15.47 -13.49
C LEU A 45 -4.34 16.09 -14.89
N PRO A 46 -3.29 16.64 -15.51
CA PRO A 46 -3.41 17.16 -16.87
C PRO A 46 -3.76 16.03 -17.84
N ALA A 47 -4.57 16.34 -18.84
CA ALA A 47 -4.82 15.43 -19.93
C ALA A 47 -3.53 15.33 -20.78
N VAL A 48 -3.08 14.12 -21.05
CA VAL A 48 -1.90 13.83 -21.85
C VAL A 48 -2.20 12.70 -22.84
N ASP A 49 -1.45 12.64 -23.91
CA ASP A 49 -1.56 11.55 -24.87
C ASP A 49 -0.92 10.27 -24.32
N CYS A 50 -1.40 9.11 -24.73
CA CYS A 50 -0.79 7.83 -24.39
C CYS A 50 0.36 7.49 -25.35
N PRO A 51 1.44 6.87 -24.85
CA PRO A 51 1.83 6.67 -23.46
C PRO A 51 2.73 7.84 -23.00
N THR A 52 2.23 8.70 -22.15
CA THR A 52 3.04 9.79 -21.59
C THR A 52 3.31 9.52 -20.12
N PRO A 53 4.58 9.49 -19.67
CA PRO A 53 4.91 9.43 -18.25
C PRO A 53 4.47 10.70 -17.54
N VAL A 54 3.82 10.54 -16.40
CA VAL A 54 3.41 11.63 -15.52
C VAL A 54 3.92 11.30 -14.13
N SER A 55 4.57 12.25 -13.48
CA SER A 55 4.93 12.10 -12.08
C SER A 55 4.35 13.22 -11.25
N PHE A 56 4.18 12.97 -9.95
CA PHE A 56 3.64 14.00 -9.06
C PHE A 56 4.09 13.81 -7.62
N TYR A 57 4.01 14.88 -6.85
CA TYR A 57 4.10 14.85 -5.40
C TYR A 57 3.12 15.83 -4.77
N VAL A 58 2.82 15.59 -3.49
CA VAL A 58 1.96 16.47 -2.70
C VAL A 58 2.80 17.21 -1.66
N GLN A 59 2.45 18.46 -1.39
CA GLN A 59 3.06 19.27 -0.35
C GLN A 59 1.99 19.91 0.52
N ALA A 60 2.23 19.94 1.82
CA ALA A 60 1.43 20.66 2.78
C ALA A 60 2.33 21.37 3.81
N SER A 61 1.85 22.46 4.39
CA SER A 61 2.52 23.14 5.49
C SER A 61 1.72 22.99 6.77
N LEU A 62 2.43 22.90 7.88
CA LEU A 62 1.80 23.07 9.19
C LEU A 62 1.54 24.56 9.45
N THR A 63 0.64 24.83 10.36
CA THR A 63 0.38 26.20 10.87
C THR A 63 1.62 26.86 11.50
N THR A 64 2.64 26.06 11.84
CA THR A 64 3.96 26.52 12.32
C THR A 64 4.90 26.92 11.20
N GLY A 65 4.53 26.71 9.92
CA GLY A 65 5.34 26.97 8.74
C GLY A 65 6.24 25.81 8.30
N ALA A 66 6.31 24.69 9.02
CA ALA A 66 7.04 23.51 8.57
C ALA A 66 6.37 22.89 7.35
N ILE A 67 7.17 22.50 6.35
CA ILE A 67 6.72 21.94 5.07
C ILE A 67 6.94 20.43 5.07
N TYR A 68 5.93 19.69 4.66
CA TYR A 68 5.97 18.25 4.45
C TYR A 68 5.63 17.91 3.01
N ARG A 69 6.24 16.84 2.53
CA ARG A 69 6.03 16.32 1.17
C ARG A 69 5.78 14.83 1.21
N ASP A 70 4.99 14.38 0.26
CA ASP A 70 4.79 12.96 0.01
C ASP A 70 4.98 12.68 -1.50
N PRO A 71 5.98 11.87 -1.89
CA PRO A 71 6.96 11.17 -1.03
C PRO A 71 7.88 12.13 -0.23
N PRO A 72 8.41 11.72 0.93
CA PRO A 72 9.24 12.60 1.78
C PRO A 72 10.49 13.15 1.10
N ALA A 73 11.03 12.44 0.09
CA ALA A 73 12.19 12.86 -0.68
C ALA A 73 11.84 13.73 -1.90
N ALA A 74 10.57 14.13 -2.06
CA ALA A 74 10.17 15.01 -3.16
C ALA A 74 10.88 16.38 -3.09
N PRO A 75 11.27 16.95 -4.25
CA PRO A 75 10.99 16.49 -5.62
C PRO A 75 12.01 15.50 -6.20
N ALA A 76 12.97 15.00 -5.43
CA ALA A 76 13.96 14.04 -5.92
C ALA A 76 13.37 12.62 -6.16
N VAL A 77 12.28 12.31 -5.49
CA VAL A 77 11.45 11.11 -5.70
C VAL A 77 10.00 11.58 -5.82
N GLU A 78 9.32 11.11 -6.84
CA GLU A 78 7.92 11.44 -7.13
C GLU A 78 7.12 10.15 -7.28
N PHE A 79 5.79 10.23 -7.21
CA PHE A 79 4.91 9.13 -7.61
C PHE A 79 4.82 9.09 -9.13
N ASP A 80 5.02 7.93 -9.71
CA ASP A 80 4.96 7.73 -11.16
C ASP A 80 3.59 7.21 -11.60
N LEU A 81 3.13 7.72 -12.73
CA LEU A 81 1.92 7.30 -13.43
C LEU A 81 2.21 7.18 -14.91
N ILE A 82 1.48 6.32 -15.59
CA ILE A 82 1.48 6.22 -17.04
C ILE A 82 0.07 6.51 -17.54
N ALA A 83 -0.05 7.40 -18.50
CA ALA A 83 -1.32 7.60 -19.19
C ALA A 83 -1.60 6.37 -20.08
N ALA A 84 -2.74 5.74 -19.90
CA ALA A 84 -3.17 4.57 -20.66
C ALA A 84 -4.54 4.81 -21.28
N GLU A 85 -4.77 4.29 -22.48
CA GLU A 85 -6.09 4.33 -23.14
C GLU A 85 -7.12 3.44 -22.43
N GLY A 86 -6.63 2.42 -21.71
CA GLY A 86 -7.43 1.50 -20.92
C GLY A 86 -6.55 0.66 -20.01
N VAL A 87 -7.17 0.04 -19.04
CA VAL A 87 -6.54 -0.94 -18.14
C VAL A 87 -7.34 -2.23 -18.25
N GLU A 88 -6.63 -3.32 -18.53
CA GLU A 88 -7.20 -4.65 -18.52
C GLU A 88 -6.63 -5.44 -17.34
N THR A 89 -7.51 -6.10 -16.58
CA THR A 89 -7.08 -6.99 -15.51
C THR A 89 -6.76 -8.35 -16.11
N SER A 90 -5.49 -8.65 -16.27
CA SER A 90 -5.01 -9.94 -16.81
C SER A 90 -4.92 -11.04 -15.76
N TYR A 91 -4.82 -10.67 -14.49
CA TYR A 91 -4.78 -11.60 -13.37
C TYR A 91 -5.47 -10.98 -12.14
N LEU A 92 -6.35 -11.73 -11.53
CA LEU A 92 -6.98 -11.39 -10.26
C LEU A 92 -7.06 -12.65 -9.41
N SER A 93 -6.64 -12.55 -8.17
CA SER A 93 -6.76 -13.62 -7.20
C SER A 93 -7.35 -13.10 -5.90
N ALA A 94 -8.31 -13.84 -5.37
CA ALA A 94 -8.84 -13.68 -4.01
C ALA A 94 -8.18 -14.66 -3.01
N MET A 95 -7.20 -15.44 -3.43
CA MET A 95 -6.44 -16.39 -2.61
C MET A 95 -7.25 -17.59 -2.06
N GLU A 96 -8.43 -17.89 -2.63
CA GLU A 96 -9.33 -18.89 -2.04
C GLU A 96 -8.98 -20.35 -2.35
N GLU A 97 -8.42 -20.61 -3.52
CA GLU A 97 -8.26 -21.98 -4.04
C GLU A 97 -6.81 -22.51 -3.98
N GLY A 98 -5.93 -21.82 -3.26
CA GLY A 98 -4.51 -22.15 -3.29
C GLY A 98 -3.93 -21.84 -4.66
N GLU A 99 -3.41 -20.68 -4.83
CA GLU A 99 -2.98 -20.11 -6.12
C GLU A 99 -1.95 -20.98 -6.82
N ALA A 100 -2.33 -21.51 -7.98
CA ALA A 100 -1.45 -22.35 -8.77
C ALA A 100 -0.16 -21.60 -9.13
N GLY A 101 0.99 -22.17 -8.77
CA GLY A 101 2.30 -21.62 -9.04
C GLY A 101 2.83 -20.64 -7.97
N TRP A 102 2.07 -20.36 -6.91
CA TRP A 102 2.62 -19.67 -5.76
C TRP A 102 3.48 -20.61 -4.93
N THR A 103 4.58 -20.12 -4.42
CA THR A 103 5.54 -20.90 -3.64
C THR A 103 6.08 -20.09 -2.47
N THR A 104 6.50 -20.80 -1.43
CA THR A 104 7.09 -20.19 -0.23
C THR A 104 8.52 -20.66 -0.04
N ALA A 105 9.35 -19.81 0.52
CA ALA A 105 10.70 -20.14 0.96
C ALA A 105 10.97 -19.53 2.33
N ALA A 106 11.81 -20.23 3.10
CA ALA A 106 12.34 -19.73 4.36
C ALA A 106 13.86 -19.89 4.38
N GLU A 107 14.57 -18.94 4.96
CA GLU A 107 16.01 -19.03 5.11
C GLU A 107 16.41 -19.98 6.26
N ALA A 108 17.64 -20.44 6.20
CA ALA A 108 18.20 -21.29 7.26
C ALA A 108 18.23 -20.51 8.58
N GLY A 109 17.61 -21.08 9.60
CA GLY A 109 17.48 -20.44 10.92
C GLY A 109 16.06 -19.97 11.24
N THR A 110 15.16 -19.88 10.26
CA THR A 110 13.74 -19.60 10.52
C THR A 110 13.14 -20.71 11.38
N THR A 111 12.53 -20.34 12.49
CA THR A 111 11.96 -21.27 13.47
C THR A 111 10.45 -21.17 13.58
N ALA A 112 9.86 -20.03 13.22
CA ALA A 112 8.43 -19.78 13.23
C ALA A 112 8.05 -18.76 12.14
N GLY A 113 6.77 -18.54 11.92
CA GLY A 113 6.27 -17.55 10.96
C GLY A 113 6.37 -18.00 9.50
N PHE A 114 6.25 -19.29 9.22
CA PHE A 114 6.20 -19.79 7.84
C PHE A 114 4.91 -19.33 7.15
N TRP A 115 5.01 -19.01 5.84
CA TRP A 115 3.85 -18.63 5.06
C TRP A 115 2.83 -19.77 5.00
N GLU A 116 1.59 -19.45 5.30
CA GLU A 116 0.44 -20.33 5.12
C GLU A 116 -0.74 -19.58 4.51
N LEU A 117 -1.56 -20.29 3.76
CA LEU A 117 -2.79 -19.79 3.17
C LEU A 117 -3.97 -20.34 3.97
N ALA A 118 -4.71 -19.48 4.62
CA ALA A 118 -5.87 -19.84 5.44
C ALA A 118 -6.75 -18.61 5.73
N ASP A 119 -7.89 -18.85 6.37
CA ASP A 119 -8.72 -17.84 7.00
C ASP A 119 -7.95 -17.23 8.20
N PRO A 120 -7.62 -15.91 8.20
CA PRO A 120 -6.81 -15.30 9.23
C PRO A 120 -7.56 -15.24 10.57
N ASN A 121 -6.89 -15.66 11.63
CA ASN A 121 -7.38 -15.45 12.99
C ASN A 121 -6.91 -14.09 13.53
N GLY A 122 -7.84 -13.28 13.99
CA GLY A 122 -7.51 -11.99 14.60
C GLY A 122 -6.72 -12.15 15.90
N THR A 123 -5.60 -11.44 16.01
CA THR A 123 -4.77 -11.39 17.22
C THR A 123 -4.63 -9.97 17.74
N LEU A 124 -4.27 -9.82 19.00
CA LEU A 124 -4.20 -8.54 19.69
C LEU A 124 -2.81 -8.31 20.31
N SER A 125 -2.42 -7.05 20.37
CA SER A 125 -1.30 -6.58 21.17
C SER A 125 -1.72 -5.37 22.02
N GLY A 126 -1.67 -5.50 23.33
CA GLY A 126 -2.11 -4.42 24.23
C GLY A 126 -3.56 -3.96 24.02
N GLY A 127 -4.42 -4.82 23.44
CA GLY A 127 -5.81 -4.50 23.09
C GLY A 127 -6.00 -3.87 21.69
N ALA A 128 -4.92 -3.61 20.95
CA ALA A 128 -4.98 -3.20 19.56
C ALA A 128 -4.89 -4.42 18.63
N ILE A 129 -5.45 -4.31 17.43
CA ILE A 129 -5.36 -5.35 16.40
C ILE A 129 -3.91 -5.48 15.93
N ALA A 130 -3.34 -6.67 16.11
CA ALA A 130 -2.04 -7.04 15.58
C ALA A 130 -2.17 -7.80 14.25
N ASN A 131 -3.11 -8.74 14.14
CA ASN A 131 -3.52 -9.34 12.89
C ASN A 131 -5.03 -9.19 12.73
N PRO A 132 -5.55 -8.78 11.56
CA PRO A 132 -7.00 -8.75 11.33
C PRO A 132 -7.58 -10.16 11.32
N GLU A 133 -8.87 -10.29 11.62
CA GLU A 133 -9.60 -11.56 11.55
C GLU A 133 -10.07 -11.84 10.12
N ASP A 134 -10.40 -10.76 9.38
CA ASP A 134 -10.86 -10.87 8.01
C ASP A 134 -9.73 -10.49 7.05
N ASP A 135 -9.71 -11.12 5.87
CA ASP A 135 -8.86 -10.73 4.75
C ASP A 135 -9.32 -9.37 4.15
N ALA A 136 -8.64 -8.89 3.11
CA ALA A 136 -8.98 -7.63 2.45
C ALA A 136 -9.90 -7.81 1.24
N SER A 137 -10.24 -9.03 0.86
CA SER A 137 -11.06 -9.33 -0.30
C SER A 137 -12.53 -9.02 -0.05
N ALA A 138 -13.25 -8.59 -1.06
CA ALA A 138 -14.68 -8.35 -0.94
C ALA A 138 -15.48 -9.63 -1.19
N GLY A 139 -16.48 -9.86 -0.36
CA GLY A 139 -17.43 -10.98 -0.49
C GLY A 139 -17.30 -12.01 0.63
N ALA A 140 -18.41 -12.50 1.12
CA ALA A 140 -18.46 -13.42 2.26
C ALA A 140 -17.89 -14.84 1.97
N GLU A 141 -17.53 -15.09 0.71
CA GLU A 141 -16.92 -16.37 0.28
C GLU A 141 -15.40 -16.26 0.15
N ASN A 142 -14.87 -15.04 0.21
CA ASN A 142 -13.45 -14.75 0.15
C ASN A 142 -12.97 -14.54 1.57
N ILE A 143 -12.31 -15.52 2.13
CA ILE A 143 -11.93 -15.57 3.54
C ILE A 143 -10.43 -15.86 3.74
N ASN A 144 -9.74 -16.33 2.70
CA ASN A 144 -8.36 -16.76 2.83
C ASN A 144 -7.38 -15.66 2.41
N CYS A 145 -6.26 -15.57 3.11
CA CYS A 145 -5.11 -14.79 2.70
C CYS A 145 -3.80 -15.50 3.05
N TRP A 146 -2.70 -15.06 2.46
CA TRP A 146 -1.37 -15.49 2.86
C TRP A 146 -0.94 -14.74 4.12
N MET A 147 -0.51 -15.48 5.14
CA MET A 147 0.00 -14.90 6.39
C MET A 147 1.25 -15.62 6.88
N THR A 148 2.05 -14.94 7.68
CA THR A 148 3.22 -15.50 8.33
C THR A 148 2.81 -16.11 9.65
N GLN A 149 2.30 -17.33 9.58
CA GLN A 149 1.72 -18.16 10.64
C GLN A 149 0.39 -17.62 11.19
N ASN A 150 -0.62 -18.46 11.18
CA ASN A 150 -1.94 -18.16 11.72
C ASN A 150 -1.95 -18.43 13.24
N GLY A 151 -2.24 -17.42 14.02
CA GLY A 151 -2.37 -17.56 15.47
C GLY A 151 -3.73 -18.10 15.90
N ASP A 152 -3.91 -18.32 17.19
CA ASP A 152 -5.22 -18.63 17.75
C ASP A 152 -6.10 -17.35 17.72
N LEU A 153 -7.39 -17.51 17.43
CA LEU A 153 -8.35 -16.40 17.44
C LEU A 153 -8.37 -15.71 18.81
N GLY A 154 -8.15 -14.39 18.80
CA GLY A 154 -8.01 -13.60 20.00
C GLY A 154 -6.70 -13.82 20.77
N GLY A 155 -5.77 -14.55 20.20
CA GLY A 155 -4.42 -14.76 20.73
C GLY A 155 -3.59 -13.48 20.77
N THR A 156 -2.39 -13.61 21.31
CA THR A 156 -1.43 -12.49 21.37
C THR A 156 -0.55 -12.43 20.13
N ALA A 157 -0.10 -11.26 19.74
CA ALA A 157 0.75 -11.04 18.58
C ALA A 157 2.02 -11.92 18.56
N GLY A 158 2.70 -12.10 19.70
CA GLY A 158 3.92 -12.90 19.79
C GLY A 158 3.71 -14.41 19.86
N SER A 159 2.48 -14.93 19.69
CA SER A 159 2.22 -16.38 19.70
C SER A 159 2.37 -17.02 18.32
N ALA A 160 2.37 -16.23 17.26
CA ALA A 160 2.45 -16.66 15.88
C ALA A 160 3.13 -15.55 15.05
N ASP A 161 4.40 -15.33 15.29
CA ASP A 161 5.21 -14.31 14.63
C ASP A 161 6.43 -14.92 13.93
N LEU A 162 7.08 -14.11 13.14
CA LEU A 162 8.25 -14.53 12.37
C LEU A 162 9.50 -14.51 13.23
N ASP A 163 10.09 -15.68 13.45
CA ASP A 163 11.31 -15.86 14.20
C ASP A 163 12.45 -16.48 13.40
N GLY A 164 13.64 -16.01 13.67
CA GLY A 164 14.90 -16.65 13.28
C GLY A 164 15.35 -16.43 11.85
N GLY A 165 14.58 -15.77 11.00
CA GLY A 165 15.00 -15.45 9.64
C GLY A 165 13.84 -15.02 8.73
N PRO A 166 14.15 -14.49 7.53
CA PRO A 166 13.13 -14.07 6.59
C PRO A 166 12.42 -15.26 5.94
N VAL A 167 11.15 -15.03 5.62
CA VAL A 167 10.33 -15.91 4.78
C VAL A 167 9.87 -15.15 3.54
N THR A 168 9.85 -15.80 2.40
CA THR A 168 9.48 -15.19 1.13
C THR A 168 8.29 -15.92 0.51
N LEU A 169 7.32 -15.17 0.04
CA LEU A 169 6.21 -15.64 -0.77
C LEU A 169 6.46 -15.20 -2.22
N TYR A 170 6.41 -16.14 -3.14
CA TYR A 170 6.55 -15.89 -4.58
C TYR A 170 5.21 -16.12 -5.28
N SER A 171 4.77 -15.16 -6.06
CA SER A 171 3.64 -15.36 -6.98
C SER A 171 4.02 -16.29 -8.12
N SER A 172 3.03 -16.76 -8.85
CA SER A 172 3.26 -17.29 -10.21
C SER A 172 3.89 -16.23 -11.10
N VAL A 173 4.57 -16.65 -12.15
CA VAL A 173 5.12 -15.72 -13.15
C VAL A 173 3.97 -15.04 -13.87
N LEU A 174 3.97 -13.72 -13.85
CA LEU A 174 3.05 -12.88 -14.61
C LEU A 174 3.77 -12.42 -15.87
N ASP A 175 3.21 -12.76 -17.04
CA ASP A 175 3.77 -12.37 -18.32
C ASP A 175 3.29 -10.94 -18.67
N LEU A 176 4.24 -10.02 -18.75
CA LEU A 176 4.02 -8.63 -19.13
C LEU A 176 4.64 -8.31 -20.51
N ASP A 177 5.00 -9.34 -21.30
CA ASP A 177 5.64 -9.12 -22.61
C ASP A 177 4.74 -8.29 -23.53
N GLY A 178 5.28 -7.17 -23.99
CA GLY A 178 4.59 -6.23 -24.88
C GLY A 178 3.59 -5.28 -24.20
N SER A 179 3.54 -5.23 -22.88
CA SER A 179 2.69 -4.29 -22.15
C SER A 179 3.32 -3.79 -20.85
N ASP A 180 2.97 -2.58 -20.46
CA ASP A 180 3.24 -2.09 -19.11
C ASP A 180 2.22 -2.69 -18.15
N GLY A 181 2.66 -3.12 -16.96
CA GLY A 181 1.81 -3.73 -15.97
C GLY A 181 1.90 -3.07 -14.60
N THR A 182 0.79 -3.05 -13.90
CA THR A 182 0.73 -2.66 -12.50
C THR A 182 0.31 -3.87 -11.68
N VAL A 183 1.06 -4.16 -10.62
CA VAL A 183 0.68 -5.15 -9.61
C VAL A 183 0.19 -4.41 -8.38
N SER A 184 -0.98 -4.76 -7.90
CA SER A 184 -1.54 -4.23 -6.66
C SER A 184 -1.96 -5.36 -5.73
N PHE A 185 -1.78 -5.17 -4.45
CA PHE A 185 -2.20 -6.12 -3.41
C PHE A 185 -2.48 -5.39 -2.11
N ALA A 186 -3.39 -5.93 -1.30
CA ALA A 186 -3.57 -5.51 0.07
C ALA A 186 -2.51 -6.16 0.96
N ARG A 187 -1.98 -5.41 1.92
CA ARG A 187 -1.02 -5.90 2.90
C ARG A 187 -1.35 -5.39 4.29
N TRP A 188 -1.38 -6.27 5.24
CA TRP A 188 -1.29 -5.93 6.65
C TRP A 188 0.14 -6.18 7.15
N PHE A 189 0.62 -5.31 8.01
CA PHE A 189 1.92 -5.47 8.65
C PHE A 189 1.84 -4.96 10.08
N TYR A 190 2.26 -5.79 11.00
CA TYR A 190 2.43 -5.45 12.40
C TYR A 190 3.84 -5.81 12.84
N CYS A 191 4.48 -4.93 13.58
CA CYS A 191 5.76 -5.15 14.25
C CYS A 191 5.72 -4.40 15.58
N SER A 192 5.96 -5.09 16.67
CA SER A 192 6.22 -4.44 17.96
C SER A 192 7.72 -4.42 18.17
N ASP A 193 8.29 -3.24 18.33
CA ASP A 193 9.65 -3.09 18.82
C ASP A 193 9.63 -3.43 20.32
N GLU A 194 10.05 -4.64 20.68
CA GLU A 194 10.40 -5.03 22.06
C GLU A 194 11.91 -5.07 22.21
#